data_746eb6127d0f889bb8cad64ef4e262a1
#
_entry.id   746eb6127d0f889bb8cad64ef4e262a1
#
_cell.length_a   1.000
_cell.length_b   1.000
_cell.length_c   1.000
_cell.angle_alpha   90.00
_cell.angle_beta   90.00
_cell.angle_gamma   90.00
#
_symmetry.space_group_name_H-M   'P 1'
#
loop_
_entity.id
_entity.type
_entity.pdbx_description
1 polymer ?
#
loop_
_entity_poly.entity_id
_entity_poly.type
_entity_poly.pdbx_seq_one_letter_code
_entity_poly.pdbx_strand_id
1 'polypeptide(L)'
;MKKLFLCLAALMLAGPALAAGGGDVVLKQKEWSFSGPFGSFDQAAMQRGLQAYVEVCSGCHSLDYVSFRNLADLGYNEAEIKAIAAQYEVEDGPNDDGDMFMRAALPADRFPAPYANQNAARAANNGAYPPDLSLIAKA
;
A
#
# COMPACT_ATOMS: atom_id res chain seq x y z
N MET A 1 -24.85 -40.05 -34.40
CA MET A 1 -26.02 -39.51 -33.70
C MET A 1 -25.91 -39.64 -32.18
N LYS A 2 -25.55 -40.83 -31.60
CA LYS A 2 -25.40 -40.99 -30.12
C LYS A 2 -24.35 -40.05 -29.47
N LYS A 3 -23.24 -39.75 -30.13
CA LYS A 3 -22.18 -38.86 -29.61
C LYS A 3 -22.61 -37.39 -29.61
N LEU A 4 -23.44 -36.96 -30.54
CA LEU A 4 -23.98 -35.60 -30.61
C LEU A 4 -25.00 -35.31 -29.48
N PHE A 5 -25.78 -36.32 -29.13
CA PHE A 5 -26.73 -36.25 -28.02
C PHE A 5 -26.02 -36.15 -26.64
N LEU A 6 -24.90 -36.84 -26.48
CA LEU A 6 -24.12 -36.75 -25.24
C LEU A 6 -23.49 -35.34 -25.02
N CYS A 7 -23.01 -34.69 -26.10
CA CYS A 7 -22.49 -33.32 -26.02
C CYS A 7 -23.59 -32.29 -25.73
N LEU A 8 -24.78 -32.47 -26.27
CA LEU A 8 -25.91 -31.57 -26.00
C LEU A 8 -26.43 -31.71 -24.56
N ALA A 9 -26.44 -32.94 -24.02
CA ALA A 9 -26.83 -33.18 -22.62
C ALA A 9 -25.83 -32.59 -21.62
N ALA A 10 -24.52 -32.61 -21.94
CA ALA A 10 -23.48 -31.99 -21.10
C ALA A 10 -23.57 -30.46 -21.06
N LEU A 11 -24.03 -29.80 -22.14
CA LEU A 11 -24.21 -28.35 -22.17
C LEU A 11 -25.40 -27.88 -21.31
N MET A 12 -26.39 -28.72 -21.10
CA MET A 12 -27.57 -28.37 -20.28
C MET A 12 -27.31 -28.48 -18.78
N LEU A 13 -26.20 -29.07 -18.35
CA LEU A 13 -25.79 -29.14 -16.94
C LEU A 13 -24.87 -28.00 -16.49
N ALA A 14 -24.45 -27.12 -17.41
CA ALA A 14 -23.77 -25.88 -17.06
C ALA A 14 -24.80 -24.89 -16.51
N GLY A 15 -25.16 -25.05 -15.25
CA GLY A 15 -25.93 -24.04 -14.52
C GLY A 15 -25.24 -22.69 -14.57
N PRO A 16 -25.97 -21.55 -14.51
CA PRO A 16 -25.33 -20.25 -14.41
C PRO A 16 -24.42 -20.26 -13.18
N ALA A 17 -23.11 -20.07 -13.40
CA ALA A 17 -22.20 -19.75 -12.31
C ALA A 17 -22.71 -18.41 -11.72
N LEU A 18 -23.45 -18.48 -10.63
CA LEU A 18 -23.72 -17.31 -9.81
C LEU A 18 -22.34 -16.86 -9.30
N ALA A 19 -21.72 -15.97 -10.06
CA ALA A 19 -20.62 -15.18 -9.50
C ALA A 19 -21.15 -14.67 -8.15
N ALA A 20 -20.41 -14.94 -7.08
CA ALA A 20 -20.75 -14.45 -5.75
C ALA A 20 -20.81 -12.92 -5.84
N GLY A 21 -21.97 -12.42 -6.23
CA GLY A 21 -22.29 -11.01 -6.24
C GLY A 21 -22.20 -10.57 -4.79
N GLY A 22 -21.21 -9.74 -4.50
CA GLY A 22 -21.14 -9.09 -3.21
C GLY A 22 -22.48 -8.43 -2.97
N GLY A 23 -23.13 -8.75 -1.85
CA GLY A 23 -24.34 -8.06 -1.44
C GLY A 23 -24.07 -6.55 -1.45
N ASP A 24 -25.10 -5.75 -1.62
CA ASP A 24 -25.00 -4.30 -1.61
C ASP A 24 -24.24 -3.83 -0.36
N VAL A 25 -22.98 -3.43 -0.55
CA VAL A 25 -22.15 -2.92 0.54
C VAL A 25 -22.61 -1.50 0.83
N VAL A 26 -23.37 -1.32 1.89
CA VAL A 26 -23.74 0.01 2.37
C VAL A 26 -22.49 0.67 2.96
N LEU A 27 -21.88 1.57 2.18
CA LEU A 27 -20.74 2.36 2.66
C LEU A 27 -21.22 3.33 3.73
N LYS A 28 -20.57 3.25 4.91
CA LYS A 28 -20.83 4.22 5.98
C LYS A 28 -20.36 5.60 5.51
N GLN A 29 -21.28 6.54 5.42
CA GLN A 29 -20.94 7.94 5.22
C GLN A 29 -20.28 8.47 6.49
N LYS A 30 -19.08 9.05 6.35
CA LYS A 30 -18.36 9.71 7.43
C LYS A 30 -18.01 11.12 7.01
N GLU A 31 -18.36 12.07 7.84
CA GLU A 31 -17.89 13.44 7.69
C GLU A 31 -16.43 13.52 8.20
N TRP A 32 -15.55 13.92 7.29
CA TRP A 32 -14.14 14.10 7.62
C TRP A 32 -13.84 15.58 7.84
N SER A 33 -12.96 15.90 8.80
CA SER A 33 -12.55 17.27 9.09
C SER A 33 -11.96 18.00 7.88
N PHE A 34 -11.38 17.26 6.95
CA PHE A 34 -10.78 17.77 5.71
C PHE A 34 -11.75 17.82 4.52
N SER A 35 -13.03 17.49 4.72
CA SER A 35 -14.05 17.54 3.65
C SER A 35 -14.47 18.99 3.36
N GLY A 36 -14.75 19.27 2.08
CA GLY A 36 -15.24 20.56 1.63
C GLY A 36 -14.14 21.62 1.48
N PRO A 37 -14.52 22.85 1.02
CA PRO A 37 -13.55 23.88 0.63
C PRO A 37 -12.81 24.53 1.82
N PHE A 38 -13.30 24.35 3.04
CA PHE A 38 -12.69 24.86 4.28
C PHE A 38 -12.22 23.74 5.20
N GLY A 39 -12.15 22.52 4.69
CA GLY A 39 -11.69 21.38 5.44
C GLY A 39 -10.22 21.52 5.85
N SER A 40 -9.87 21.00 7.03
CA SER A 40 -8.51 20.96 7.54
C SER A 40 -8.15 19.58 8.07
N PHE A 41 -6.88 19.21 7.93
CA PHE A 41 -6.36 17.97 8.50
C PHE A 41 -6.07 18.13 9.99
N ASP A 42 -6.54 17.17 10.79
CA ASP A 42 -6.14 17.03 12.19
C ASP A 42 -4.77 16.36 12.24
N GLN A 43 -3.73 17.10 12.63
CA GLN A 43 -2.37 16.59 12.72
C GLN A 43 -2.24 15.39 13.65
N ALA A 44 -2.90 15.41 14.81
CA ALA A 44 -2.87 14.27 15.73
C ALA A 44 -3.52 13.02 15.11
N ALA A 45 -4.58 13.17 14.31
CA ALA A 45 -5.18 12.06 13.58
C ALA A 45 -4.24 11.54 12.49
N MET A 46 -3.54 12.42 11.77
CA MET A 46 -2.55 12.01 10.76
C MET A 46 -1.35 11.28 11.38
N GLN A 47 -0.85 11.74 12.53
CA GLN A 47 0.23 11.04 13.26
C GLN A 47 -0.19 9.63 13.70
N ARG A 48 -1.41 9.48 14.22
CA ARG A 48 -1.97 8.14 14.52
C ARG A 48 -2.13 7.28 13.26
N GLY A 49 -2.47 7.90 12.13
CA GLY A 49 -2.52 7.22 10.83
C GLY A 49 -1.14 6.75 10.37
N LEU A 50 -0.10 7.56 10.55
CA LEU A 50 1.28 7.15 10.29
C LEU A 50 1.69 5.98 11.19
N GLN A 51 1.36 6.05 12.49
CA GLN A 51 1.63 4.95 13.42
C GLN A 51 0.97 3.65 12.95
N ALA A 52 -0.30 3.69 12.58
CA ALA A 52 -1.02 2.53 12.07
C ALA A 52 -0.39 1.99 10.77
N TYR A 53 0.06 2.88 9.88
CA TYR A 53 0.79 2.48 8.68
C TYR A 53 2.08 1.74 9.03
N VAL A 54 2.92 2.32 9.87
CA VAL A 54 4.23 1.75 10.25
C VAL A 54 4.07 0.40 10.96
N GLU A 55 3.13 0.30 11.90
CA GLU A 55 2.96 -0.89 12.73
C GLU A 55 2.21 -2.03 12.02
N VAL A 56 1.35 -1.72 11.06
CA VAL A 56 0.44 -2.71 10.47
C VAL A 56 0.55 -2.78 8.95
N CYS A 57 0.41 -1.64 8.25
CA CYS A 57 0.24 -1.64 6.80
C CYS A 57 1.55 -1.82 6.03
N SER A 58 2.65 -1.29 6.58
CA SER A 58 3.97 -1.24 5.92
C SER A 58 4.57 -2.62 5.64
N GLY A 59 4.12 -3.67 6.35
CA GLY A 59 4.55 -5.03 6.09
C GLY A 59 4.10 -5.59 4.73
N CYS A 60 3.08 -4.99 4.12
CA CYS A 60 2.53 -5.43 2.84
C CYS A 60 2.43 -4.30 1.81
N HIS A 61 2.19 -3.06 2.23
CA HIS A 61 1.92 -1.92 1.36
C HIS A 61 3.07 -0.92 1.35
N SER A 62 3.47 -0.48 0.16
CA SER A 62 4.47 0.57 -0.03
C SER A 62 3.90 1.98 0.11
N LEU A 63 4.81 2.96 0.28
CA LEU A 63 4.60 4.40 0.18
C LEU A 63 5.65 5.00 -0.76
N ASP A 64 5.67 4.55 -2.01
CA ASP A 64 6.74 4.84 -2.97
C ASP A 64 6.92 6.34 -3.29
N TYR A 65 5.89 7.16 -3.04
CA TYR A 65 5.93 8.61 -3.32
C TYR A 65 6.12 9.46 -2.06
N VAL A 66 6.26 8.85 -0.89
CA VAL A 66 6.41 9.58 0.38
C VAL A 66 7.85 9.49 0.87
N SER A 67 8.50 10.64 1.02
CA SER A 67 9.82 10.76 1.67
C SER A 67 9.64 11.07 3.15
N PHE A 68 10.63 10.72 3.99
CA PHE A 68 10.59 11.04 5.43
C PHE A 68 10.43 12.53 5.70
N ARG A 69 11.02 13.42 4.87
CA ARG A 69 10.83 14.89 4.98
C ARG A 69 9.38 15.33 4.90
N ASN A 70 8.50 14.55 4.24
CA ASN A 70 7.07 14.90 4.15
C ASN A 70 6.34 14.75 5.50
N LEU A 71 6.97 14.11 6.49
CA LEU A 71 6.44 14.04 7.86
C LEU A 71 6.34 15.42 8.53
N ALA A 72 7.03 16.45 8.01
CA ALA A 72 6.85 17.82 8.44
C ALA A 72 5.39 18.29 8.30
N ASP A 73 4.69 17.84 7.26
CA ASP A 73 3.27 18.15 7.03
C ASP A 73 2.35 17.54 8.11
N LEU A 74 2.83 16.52 8.82
CA LEU A 74 2.16 15.88 9.96
C LEU A 74 2.51 16.56 11.30
N GLY A 75 3.36 17.60 11.27
CA GLY A 75 3.76 18.37 12.45
C GLY A 75 5.01 17.86 13.16
N TYR A 76 5.75 16.91 12.58
CA TYR A 76 7.06 16.48 13.11
C TYR A 76 8.12 17.54 12.82
N ASN A 77 8.97 17.83 13.80
CA ASN A 77 10.13 18.68 13.61
C ASN A 77 11.30 17.94 12.93
N GLU A 78 12.33 18.69 12.51
CA GLU A 78 13.46 18.14 11.78
C GLU A 78 14.23 17.05 12.55
N ALA A 79 14.38 17.21 13.86
CA ALA A 79 15.07 16.23 14.69
C ALA A 79 14.27 14.92 14.82
N GLU A 80 12.96 15.03 14.96
CA GLU A 80 12.06 13.87 14.98
C GLU A 80 12.04 13.15 13.63
N ILE A 81 12.00 13.90 12.52
CA ILE A 81 12.06 13.31 11.18
C ILE A 81 13.37 12.54 10.97
N LYS A 82 14.51 13.12 11.37
CA LYS A 82 15.80 12.43 11.31
C LYS A 82 15.81 11.17 12.17
N ALA A 83 15.25 11.23 13.37
CA ALA A 83 15.18 10.08 14.27
C ALA A 83 14.28 8.97 13.72
N ILE A 84 13.17 9.32 13.09
CA ILE A 84 12.28 8.35 12.43
C ILE A 84 12.98 7.73 11.22
N ALA A 85 13.55 8.54 10.34
CA ALA A 85 14.28 8.05 9.16
C ALA A 85 15.38 7.08 9.53
N ALA A 86 16.18 7.40 10.56
CA ALA A 86 17.30 6.59 11.00
C ALA A 86 16.92 5.19 11.54
N GLN A 87 15.64 4.91 11.75
CA GLN A 87 15.16 3.57 12.10
C GLN A 87 15.07 2.62 10.89
N TYR A 88 15.24 3.14 9.69
CA TYR A 88 15.16 2.40 8.44
C TYR A 88 16.53 2.33 7.79
N GLU A 89 16.76 1.24 7.07
CA GLU A 89 17.95 1.08 6.22
C GLU A 89 17.54 1.18 4.75
N VAL A 90 18.37 1.86 3.97
CA VAL A 90 18.20 2.01 2.51
C VAL A 90 19.51 1.62 1.82
N GLU A 91 19.37 1.04 0.63
CA GLU A 91 20.51 0.76 -0.23
C GLU A 91 21.02 2.07 -0.85
N ASP A 92 22.32 2.27 -0.86
CA ASP A 92 23.00 3.43 -1.44
C ASP A 92 24.25 2.97 -2.18
N GLY A 93 24.84 3.85 -2.95
CA GLY A 93 26.05 3.57 -3.71
C GLY A 93 25.88 3.82 -5.22
N PRO A 94 26.84 3.35 -6.02
CA PRO A 94 28.02 2.58 -5.60
C PRO A 94 29.04 3.43 -4.83
N ASN A 95 29.81 2.79 -3.93
CA ASN A 95 30.98 3.39 -3.27
C ASN A 95 32.16 3.50 -4.25
N ASP A 96 33.32 3.96 -3.79
CA ASP A 96 34.51 4.13 -4.63
C ASP A 96 35.03 2.79 -5.22
N ASP A 97 34.68 1.66 -4.61
CA ASP A 97 35.03 0.31 -5.08
C ASP A 97 33.96 -0.27 -6.04
N GLY A 98 32.86 0.44 -6.23
CA GLY A 98 31.74 0.03 -7.10
C GLY A 98 30.67 -0.82 -6.40
N ASP A 99 30.74 -0.96 -5.08
CA ASP A 99 29.81 -1.78 -4.31
C ASP A 99 28.62 -0.99 -3.79
N MET A 100 27.44 -1.62 -3.80
CA MET A 100 26.24 -1.13 -3.11
C MET A 100 26.34 -1.43 -1.62
N PHE A 101 25.84 -0.52 -0.79
CA PHE A 101 25.90 -0.67 0.68
C PHE A 101 24.60 -0.19 1.32
N MET A 102 24.34 -0.70 2.54
CA MET A 102 23.21 -0.26 3.34
C MET A 102 23.63 0.86 4.28
N ARG A 103 22.78 1.88 4.40
CA ARG A 103 22.93 2.97 5.37
C ARG A 103 21.60 3.31 6.03
N ALA A 104 21.67 3.98 7.18
CA ALA A 104 20.50 4.59 7.78
C ALA A 104 19.86 5.61 6.81
N ALA A 105 18.53 5.60 6.74
CA ALA A 105 17.83 6.53 5.89
C ALA A 105 17.92 7.97 6.41
N LEU A 106 17.87 8.90 5.47
CA LEU A 106 17.87 10.34 5.68
C LEU A 106 16.48 10.93 5.37
N PRO A 107 16.20 12.16 5.80
CA PRO A 107 14.90 12.82 5.50
C PRO A 107 14.55 12.88 4.01
N ALA A 108 15.52 12.87 3.11
CA ALA A 108 15.32 12.90 1.67
C ALA A 108 14.91 11.54 1.09
N ASP A 109 15.23 10.45 1.79
CA ASP A 109 14.91 9.11 1.34
C ASP A 109 13.41 8.83 1.45
N ARG A 110 12.94 7.87 0.67
CA ARG A 110 11.56 7.39 0.71
C ARG A 110 11.42 6.26 1.72
N PHE A 111 10.19 6.00 2.13
CA PHE A 111 9.90 4.79 2.90
C PHE A 111 10.29 3.56 2.09
N PRO A 112 11.06 2.62 2.66
CA PRO A 112 11.44 1.39 1.97
C PRO A 112 10.20 0.56 1.62
N ALA A 113 10.19 0.01 0.40
CA ALA A 113 9.14 -0.92 0.00
C ALA A 113 9.30 -2.26 0.75
N PRO A 114 8.19 -2.91 1.16
CA PRO A 114 8.25 -4.19 1.88
C PRO A 114 8.76 -5.36 1.03
N TYR A 115 8.74 -5.22 -0.29
CA TYR A 115 9.18 -6.25 -1.24
C TYR A 115 10.10 -5.65 -2.28
N ALA A 116 11.11 -6.40 -2.68
CA ALA A 116 12.08 -5.97 -3.68
C ALA A 116 11.46 -5.75 -5.09
N ASN A 117 10.36 -6.44 -5.39
CA ASN A 117 9.64 -6.31 -6.66
C ASN A 117 8.24 -6.92 -6.57
N GLN A 118 7.44 -6.69 -7.62
CA GLN A 118 6.06 -7.18 -7.71
C GLN A 118 5.94 -8.71 -7.62
N ASN A 119 6.90 -9.47 -8.16
CA ASN A 119 6.85 -10.92 -8.11
C ASN A 119 7.07 -11.44 -6.68
N ALA A 120 7.99 -10.83 -5.94
CA ALA A 120 8.21 -11.13 -4.53
C ALA A 120 6.96 -10.80 -3.69
N ALA A 121 6.32 -9.65 -3.95
CA ALA A 121 5.07 -9.28 -3.29
C ALA A 121 3.95 -10.31 -3.56
N ARG A 122 3.76 -10.73 -4.81
CA ARG A 122 2.76 -11.75 -5.17
C ARG A 122 3.03 -13.09 -4.54
N ALA A 123 4.29 -13.52 -4.48
CA ALA A 123 4.68 -14.77 -3.85
C ALA A 123 4.33 -14.78 -2.35
N ALA A 124 4.55 -13.68 -1.66
CA ALA A 124 4.24 -13.53 -0.24
C ALA A 124 2.73 -13.37 0.06
N ASN A 125 1.93 -12.95 -0.92
CA ASN A 125 0.50 -12.59 -0.72
C ASN A 125 -0.45 -13.48 -1.56
N ASN A 126 -0.16 -14.77 -1.70
CA ASN A 126 -1.00 -15.73 -2.42
C ASN A 126 -1.39 -15.30 -3.85
N GLY A 127 -0.48 -14.67 -4.55
CA GLY A 127 -0.68 -14.17 -5.91
C GLY A 127 -1.22 -12.73 -6.01
N ALA A 128 -1.71 -12.15 -4.91
CA ALA A 128 -2.15 -10.77 -4.90
C ALA A 128 -0.95 -9.80 -4.84
N TYR A 129 -1.11 -8.63 -5.47
CA TYR A 129 -0.15 -7.53 -5.34
C TYR A 129 -0.79 -6.42 -4.50
N PRO A 130 -0.31 -6.21 -3.25
CA PRO A 130 -0.81 -5.13 -2.42
C PRO A 130 -0.53 -3.77 -3.09
N PRO A 131 -1.53 -2.90 -3.28
CA PRO A 131 -1.34 -1.60 -3.90
C PRO A 131 -0.48 -0.67 -3.02
N ASP A 132 0.26 0.22 -3.68
CA ASP A 132 0.91 1.36 -3.02
C ASP A 132 -0.14 2.30 -2.42
N LEU A 133 0.07 2.76 -1.20
CA LEU A 133 -0.89 3.60 -0.47
C LEU A 133 -0.63 5.10 -0.63
N SER A 134 0.43 5.53 -1.32
CA SER A 134 0.81 6.95 -1.42
C SER A 134 -0.32 7.85 -1.93
N LEU A 135 -1.16 7.34 -2.83
CA LEU A 135 -2.25 8.10 -3.47
C LEU A 135 -3.63 7.49 -3.24
N ILE A 136 -3.75 6.46 -2.40
CA ILE A 136 -5.00 5.71 -2.23
C ILE A 136 -6.18 6.57 -1.79
N ALA A 137 -5.93 7.63 -1.02
CA ALA A 137 -6.97 8.55 -0.59
C ALA A 137 -7.55 9.41 -1.73
N LYS A 138 -6.94 9.38 -2.93
CA LYS A 138 -7.36 10.11 -4.14
C LYS A 138 -7.82 9.18 -5.26
N ALA A 139 -7.79 7.87 -5.01
CA ALA A 139 -8.18 6.87 -5.98
C ALA A 139 -9.70 6.69 -6.05
#